data_5905381e64c4bbd5ac5b3a378646bc3b
#
_entry.id   5905381e64c4bbd5ac5b3a378646bc3b
#
_cell.length_a   1.000
_cell.length_b   1.000
_cell.length_c   1.000
_cell.angle_alpha   90.00
_cell.angle_beta   90.00
_cell.angle_gamma   90.00
#
_symmetry.space_group_name_H-M   'P 1'
#
loop_
_entity.id
_entity.type
_entity.pdbx_description
1 polymer ?
#
loop_
_entity_poly.entity_id
_entity_poly.type
_entity_poly.pdbx_seq_one_letter_code
_entity_poly.pdbx_strand_id
1 'polypeptide(L)'
;MQLLSQVLTHNPKLSEICFKSISNDGLALIVASQCGPSLRTIRAKVDDNALEAIQSLCQACSNLRSLSLRNSSAELLNGDAIILAAVQHCPSIEVLSTERWTLTDAGLNALANIHTLKQLKVTSPGCTSTVIQRVLRANSSLVLIRVYIAHVDDALVCCIGNYCGNFKSLALIRQASSTLLNDSTLLELFKGCPLLQSFEMYQQSGMSNTVLRALFEYCSDLTELVLSLDKGNGSPDSTQVLDLEPVLDSHYPTLTKLKITGEGVSDHALHDIFTYCTNIREIKLRNCKQIIDETITILAQNCCKLASLDLYHCKSISILGMIQLVTYCTTLTSLTLTGMHVSDIVLVQLSHKCSTSIVHLHIYQAPDEIITEAGVLSVVERCTGLSFLTVRGGIKLPLTRKLDLIKQGQMYQHIKFDIGS
;
A
#
# COMPACT_ATOMS: atom_id res chain seq x y z
N MET A 1 -27.64 -17.14 8.72
CA MET A 1 -28.78 -16.31 9.19
C MET A 1 -29.23 -16.70 10.61
N GLN A 2 -29.62 -17.95 10.90
CA GLN A 2 -30.03 -18.38 12.26
C GLN A 2 -29.00 -18.12 13.35
N LEU A 3 -27.71 -18.41 13.08
CA LEU A 3 -26.62 -18.15 14.03
C LEU A 3 -26.48 -16.66 14.34
N LEU A 4 -26.56 -15.80 13.33
CA LEU A 4 -26.49 -14.35 13.53
C LEU A 4 -27.64 -13.84 14.38
N SER A 5 -28.87 -14.29 14.09
CA SER A 5 -30.06 -13.95 14.90
C SER A 5 -29.88 -14.37 16.35
N GLN A 6 -29.42 -15.58 16.62
CA GLN A 6 -29.14 -16.06 17.97
C GLN A 6 -28.08 -15.21 18.68
N VAL A 7 -26.94 -14.91 18.01
CA VAL A 7 -25.89 -14.06 18.58
C VAL A 7 -26.42 -12.69 18.97
N LEU A 8 -27.19 -12.05 18.09
CA LEU A 8 -27.75 -10.71 18.35
C LEU A 8 -28.77 -10.72 19.50
N THR A 9 -29.63 -11.75 19.55
CA THR A 9 -30.65 -11.87 20.60
C THR A 9 -30.04 -12.09 22.00
N HIS A 10 -28.95 -12.88 22.07
CA HIS A 10 -28.30 -13.19 23.36
C HIS A 10 -27.30 -12.11 23.79
N ASN A 11 -26.97 -11.14 22.93
CA ASN A 11 -25.99 -10.11 23.23
C ASN A 11 -26.52 -8.68 22.94
N PRO A 12 -27.54 -8.20 23.66
CA PRO A 12 -28.15 -6.90 23.41
C PRO A 12 -27.20 -5.71 23.65
N LYS A 13 -26.08 -5.92 24.36
CA LYS A 13 -25.03 -4.91 24.63
C LYS A 13 -23.84 -5.01 23.69
N LEU A 14 -24.00 -5.73 22.59
CA LEU A 14 -22.93 -5.86 21.59
C LEU A 14 -22.52 -4.48 21.06
N SER A 15 -21.24 -4.16 21.13
CA SER A 15 -20.71 -2.85 20.75
C SER A 15 -19.99 -2.85 19.40
N GLU A 16 -19.54 -4.00 18.93
CA GLU A 16 -18.77 -4.15 17.71
C GLU A 16 -19.20 -5.37 16.90
N ILE A 17 -19.33 -5.18 15.60
CA ILE A 17 -19.62 -6.25 14.63
C ILE A 17 -18.67 -6.11 13.43
N CYS A 18 -17.95 -7.20 13.15
CA CYS A 18 -17.05 -7.32 12.01
C CYS A 18 -17.40 -8.55 11.17
N PHE A 19 -17.78 -8.34 9.92
CA PHE A 19 -18.06 -9.41 8.97
C PHE A 19 -17.08 -9.39 7.80
N LYS A 20 -16.63 -10.57 7.39
CA LYS A 20 -15.92 -10.73 6.11
C LYS A 20 -16.83 -10.40 4.93
N SER A 21 -18.11 -10.79 5.02
CA SER A 21 -19.19 -10.41 4.09
C SER A 21 -20.53 -10.57 4.80
N ILE A 22 -21.50 -9.70 4.50
CA ILE A 22 -22.85 -9.75 5.03
C ILE A 22 -23.85 -9.43 3.91
N SER A 23 -24.97 -10.16 3.86
CA SER A 23 -26.08 -9.90 2.93
C SER A 23 -27.04 -8.84 3.48
N ASN A 24 -27.94 -8.35 2.63
CA ASN A 24 -29.00 -7.41 3.03
C ASN A 24 -29.88 -7.96 4.15
N ASP A 25 -30.23 -9.26 4.10
CA ASP A 25 -30.97 -9.90 5.17
C ASP A 25 -30.21 -9.91 6.50
N GLY A 26 -28.87 -10.06 6.44
CA GLY A 26 -28.01 -9.96 7.60
C GLY A 26 -28.00 -8.56 8.21
N LEU A 27 -27.97 -7.52 7.40
CA LEU A 27 -28.10 -6.13 7.83
C LEU A 27 -29.50 -5.89 8.44
N ALA A 28 -30.55 -6.40 7.80
CA ALA A 28 -31.92 -6.30 8.32
C ALA A 28 -32.09 -6.95 9.69
N LEU A 29 -31.40 -8.08 9.95
CA LEU A 29 -31.38 -8.70 11.28
C LEU A 29 -30.72 -7.82 12.35
N ILE A 30 -29.65 -7.11 11.98
CA ILE A 30 -29.02 -6.15 12.92
C ILE A 30 -29.98 -5.01 13.23
N VAL A 31 -30.67 -4.48 12.21
CA VAL A 31 -31.67 -3.41 12.36
C VAL A 31 -32.83 -3.87 13.27
N ALA A 32 -33.33 -5.09 13.07
CA ALA A 32 -34.42 -5.66 13.86
C ALA A 32 -34.00 -6.07 15.29
N SER A 33 -32.70 -6.12 15.59
CA SER A 33 -32.18 -6.52 16.88
C SER A 33 -32.21 -5.38 17.90
N GLN A 34 -32.19 -5.72 19.19
CA GLN A 34 -32.05 -4.74 20.27
C GLN A 34 -30.63 -4.22 20.44
N CYS A 35 -29.67 -4.70 19.64
CA CYS A 35 -28.25 -4.28 19.71
C CYS A 35 -27.99 -2.89 19.11
N GLY A 36 -28.87 -2.40 18.23
CA GLY A 36 -28.66 -1.15 17.49
C GLY A 36 -28.15 0.03 18.34
N PRO A 37 -28.81 0.39 19.44
CA PRO A 37 -28.37 1.50 20.29
C PRO A 37 -27.02 1.28 20.99
N SER A 38 -26.60 0.02 21.17
CA SER A 38 -25.33 -0.33 21.81
C SER A 38 -24.15 -0.35 20.84
N LEU A 39 -24.40 -0.53 19.53
CA LEU A 39 -23.37 -0.65 18.52
C LEU A 39 -22.59 0.64 18.35
N ARG A 40 -21.26 0.50 18.37
CA ARG A 40 -20.27 1.57 18.15
C ARG A 40 -19.48 1.36 16.87
N THR A 41 -19.25 0.12 16.48
CA THR A 41 -18.42 -0.25 15.35
C THR A 41 -19.11 -1.27 14.46
N ILE A 42 -19.19 -0.96 13.17
CA ILE A 42 -19.63 -1.89 12.13
C ILE A 42 -18.59 -1.89 11.02
N ARG A 43 -18.08 -3.08 10.70
CA ARG A 43 -17.20 -3.32 9.56
C ARG A 43 -17.70 -4.51 8.76
N ALA A 44 -17.97 -4.30 7.49
CA ALA A 44 -18.48 -5.35 6.62
C ALA A 44 -18.14 -5.14 5.14
N LYS A 45 -18.01 -6.25 4.40
CA LYS A 45 -18.17 -6.26 2.96
C LYS A 45 -19.65 -6.50 2.66
N VAL A 46 -20.26 -5.66 1.82
CA VAL A 46 -21.70 -5.66 1.52
C VAL A 46 -21.96 -5.80 0.04
N ASP A 47 -23.13 -6.23 -0.31
CA ASP A 47 -23.56 -6.40 -1.70
C ASP A 47 -24.05 -5.08 -2.32
N ASP A 48 -24.19 -5.06 -3.65
CA ASP A 48 -24.51 -3.87 -4.44
C ASP A 48 -25.83 -3.21 -4.06
N ASN A 49 -26.82 -4.01 -3.65
CA ASN A 49 -28.17 -3.58 -3.31
C ASN A 49 -28.35 -3.20 -1.83
N ALA A 50 -27.24 -3.01 -1.10
CA ALA A 50 -27.27 -2.81 0.35
C ALA A 50 -27.63 -1.37 0.79
N LEU A 51 -27.82 -0.42 -0.12
CA LEU A 51 -28.00 1.01 0.23
C LEU A 51 -29.16 1.25 1.20
N GLU A 52 -30.34 0.72 0.93
CA GLU A 52 -31.52 0.88 1.81
C GLU A 52 -31.33 0.22 3.18
N ALA A 53 -30.71 -0.97 3.18
CA ALA A 53 -30.39 -1.68 4.42
C ALA A 53 -29.35 -0.91 5.27
N ILE A 54 -28.38 -0.25 4.63
CA ILE A 54 -27.38 0.59 5.32
C ILE A 54 -28.04 1.86 5.88
N GLN A 55 -28.96 2.48 5.15
CA GLN A 55 -29.71 3.63 5.66
C GLN A 55 -30.52 3.25 6.92
N SER A 56 -31.28 2.15 6.86
CA SER A 56 -32.02 1.62 8.01
C SER A 56 -31.07 1.26 9.19
N LEU A 57 -29.89 0.74 8.88
CA LEU A 57 -28.84 0.45 9.86
C LEU A 57 -28.36 1.72 10.58
N CYS A 58 -28.08 2.79 9.85
CA CYS A 58 -27.69 4.07 10.45
C CYS A 58 -28.77 4.63 11.37
N GLN A 59 -30.06 4.52 10.98
CA GLN A 59 -31.20 4.93 11.81
C GLN A 59 -31.26 4.14 13.11
N ALA A 60 -31.11 2.81 13.04
CA ALA A 60 -31.18 1.93 14.21
C ALA A 60 -29.96 2.06 15.14
N CYS A 61 -28.79 2.43 14.59
CA CYS A 61 -27.51 2.46 15.28
C CYS A 61 -26.98 3.89 15.46
N SER A 62 -27.76 4.78 16.10
CA SER A 62 -27.43 6.21 16.23
C SER A 62 -26.15 6.51 17.03
N ASN A 63 -25.65 5.55 17.78
CA ASN A 63 -24.43 5.67 18.59
C ASN A 63 -23.16 5.18 17.89
N LEU A 64 -23.23 4.93 16.57
CA LEU A 64 -22.08 4.51 15.80
C LEU A 64 -20.95 5.56 15.86
N ARG A 65 -19.73 5.04 16.12
CA ARG A 65 -18.48 5.78 16.02
C ARG A 65 -17.63 5.34 14.84
N SER A 66 -17.79 4.12 14.36
CA SER A 66 -17.03 3.57 13.25
C SER A 66 -17.94 2.83 12.29
N LEU A 67 -18.00 3.29 11.05
CA LEU A 67 -18.69 2.65 9.94
C LEU A 67 -17.70 2.41 8.80
N SER A 68 -17.34 1.15 8.57
CA SER A 68 -16.44 0.72 7.51
C SER A 68 -17.15 -0.27 6.59
N LEU A 69 -17.52 0.19 5.42
CA LEU A 69 -18.23 -0.61 4.42
C LEU A 69 -17.41 -0.72 3.15
N ARG A 70 -17.33 -1.93 2.59
CA ARG A 70 -16.70 -2.21 1.31
C ARG A 70 -17.71 -2.84 0.36
N ASN A 71 -17.88 -2.26 -0.81
CA ASN A 71 -18.72 -2.86 -1.84
C ASN A 71 -18.07 -4.13 -2.40
N SER A 72 -18.87 -5.18 -2.59
CA SER A 72 -18.44 -6.44 -3.20
C SER A 72 -18.38 -6.40 -4.71
N SER A 73 -19.09 -5.48 -5.34
CA SER A 73 -19.15 -5.32 -6.80
C SER A 73 -17.79 -5.03 -7.44
N ALA A 74 -17.64 -5.41 -8.68
CA ALA A 74 -16.55 -4.95 -9.54
C ALA A 74 -16.74 -3.49 -9.95
N GLU A 75 -17.98 -3.02 -10.06
CA GLU A 75 -18.34 -1.66 -10.44
C GLU A 75 -18.35 -0.72 -9.23
N LEU A 76 -18.01 0.54 -9.49
CA LEU A 76 -18.07 1.60 -8.49
C LEU A 76 -19.47 2.21 -8.49
N LEU A 77 -20.23 1.98 -7.44
CA LEU A 77 -21.59 2.52 -7.26
C LEU A 77 -21.58 3.82 -6.46
N ASN A 78 -22.60 4.65 -6.66
CA ASN A 78 -22.76 5.89 -5.89
C ASN A 78 -23.13 5.57 -4.42
N GLY A 79 -22.31 6.08 -3.50
CA GLY A 79 -22.44 5.89 -2.06
C GLY A 79 -22.92 7.12 -1.30
N ASP A 80 -23.38 8.19 -1.98
CA ASP A 80 -23.81 9.43 -1.31
C ASP A 80 -24.90 9.16 -0.26
N ALA A 81 -25.82 8.25 -0.55
CA ALA A 81 -26.90 7.88 0.36
C ALA A 81 -26.37 7.30 1.69
N ILE A 82 -25.25 6.56 1.65
CA ILE A 82 -24.58 6.05 2.87
C ILE A 82 -24.07 7.20 3.71
N ILE A 83 -23.42 8.17 3.07
CA ILE A 83 -22.87 9.33 3.75
C ILE A 83 -23.98 10.18 4.35
N LEU A 84 -25.04 10.45 3.59
CA LEU A 84 -26.18 11.23 4.07
C LEU A 84 -26.85 10.55 5.28
N ALA A 85 -27.04 9.23 5.24
CA ALA A 85 -27.60 8.49 6.37
C ALA A 85 -26.67 8.54 7.61
N ALA A 86 -25.35 8.38 7.42
CA ALA A 86 -24.39 8.48 8.51
C ALA A 86 -24.38 9.88 9.14
N VAL A 87 -24.40 10.94 8.32
CA VAL A 87 -24.44 12.33 8.79
C VAL A 87 -25.73 12.62 9.56
N GLN A 88 -26.86 12.12 9.05
CA GLN A 88 -28.18 12.39 9.64
C GLN A 88 -28.42 11.65 10.96
N HIS A 89 -27.96 10.40 11.06
CA HIS A 89 -28.35 9.49 12.13
C HIS A 89 -27.21 9.15 13.10
N CYS A 90 -25.94 9.38 12.75
CA CYS A 90 -24.78 8.98 13.54
C CYS A 90 -23.90 10.19 13.89
N PRO A 91 -24.34 11.12 14.75
CA PRO A 91 -23.64 12.40 14.99
C PRO A 91 -22.27 12.22 15.67
N SER A 92 -22.00 11.05 16.27
CA SER A 92 -20.74 10.74 16.96
C SER A 92 -19.75 9.95 16.08
N ILE A 93 -19.93 9.94 14.76
CA ILE A 93 -19.08 9.16 13.86
C ILE A 93 -17.65 9.71 13.82
N GLU A 94 -16.68 8.85 14.13
CA GLU A 94 -15.26 9.18 14.17
C GLU A 94 -14.50 8.54 13.00
N VAL A 95 -14.93 7.37 12.54
CA VAL A 95 -14.31 6.60 11.46
C VAL A 95 -15.33 6.32 10.39
N LEU A 96 -15.06 6.79 9.17
CA LEU A 96 -15.90 6.54 8.01
C LEU A 96 -15.06 6.02 6.85
N SER A 97 -15.40 4.84 6.36
CA SER A 97 -14.75 4.20 5.23
C SER A 97 -15.80 3.62 4.29
N THR A 98 -15.84 4.09 3.05
CA THR A 98 -16.72 3.61 1.98
C THR A 98 -15.87 3.12 0.81
N GLU A 99 -15.17 2.00 1.02
CA GLU A 99 -14.31 1.43 -0.01
C GLU A 99 -15.14 0.88 -1.17
N ARG A 100 -14.72 1.19 -2.41
CA ARG A 100 -15.41 0.80 -3.67
C ARG A 100 -16.83 1.37 -3.82
N TRP A 101 -17.11 2.48 -3.16
CA TRP A 101 -18.24 3.35 -3.43
C TRP A 101 -17.71 4.69 -3.91
N THR A 102 -18.32 5.27 -4.94
CA THR A 102 -17.99 6.64 -5.38
C THR A 102 -18.85 7.63 -4.64
N LEU A 103 -18.26 8.77 -4.31
CA LEU A 103 -19.00 9.91 -3.79
C LEU A 103 -18.99 11.04 -4.81
N THR A 104 -20.08 11.79 -4.85
CA THR A 104 -20.16 13.09 -5.54
C THR A 104 -19.88 14.24 -4.58
N ASP A 105 -19.83 15.46 -5.12
CA ASP A 105 -19.73 16.66 -4.32
C ASP A 105 -20.86 16.79 -3.27
N ALA A 106 -22.04 16.22 -3.54
CA ALA A 106 -23.16 16.22 -2.59
C ALA A 106 -22.86 15.38 -1.34
N GLY A 107 -22.40 14.14 -1.52
CA GLY A 107 -22.03 13.29 -0.40
C GLY A 107 -20.86 13.83 0.40
N LEU A 108 -19.83 14.37 -0.28
CA LEU A 108 -18.69 14.98 0.40
C LEU A 108 -19.06 16.28 1.14
N ASN A 109 -19.92 17.14 0.56
CA ASN A 109 -20.39 18.34 1.25
C ASN A 109 -21.16 18.00 2.54
N ALA A 110 -21.90 16.90 2.56
CA ALA A 110 -22.56 16.45 3.78
C ALA A 110 -21.57 16.12 4.90
N LEU A 111 -20.38 15.58 4.58
CA LEU A 111 -19.33 15.30 5.57
C LEU A 111 -18.79 16.56 6.26
N ALA A 112 -18.91 17.74 5.66
CA ALA A 112 -18.51 18.99 6.29
C ALA A 112 -19.42 19.38 7.49
N ASN A 113 -20.57 18.73 7.64
CA ASN A 113 -21.45 18.90 8.80
C ASN A 113 -21.08 18.00 9.99
N ILE A 114 -20.14 17.06 9.80
CA ILE A 114 -19.57 16.26 10.87
C ILE A 114 -18.28 16.94 11.33
N HIS A 115 -18.09 17.05 12.65
CA HIS A 115 -16.89 17.66 13.25
C HIS A 115 -16.09 16.68 14.12
N THR A 116 -16.50 15.40 14.12
CA THR A 116 -15.96 14.35 14.98
C THR A 116 -15.04 13.38 14.25
N LEU A 117 -14.87 13.53 12.93
CA LEU A 117 -14.09 12.60 12.12
C LEU A 117 -12.62 12.61 12.52
N LYS A 118 -12.10 11.39 12.77
CA LYS A 118 -10.69 11.08 12.98
C LYS A 118 -10.10 10.33 11.81
N GLN A 119 -10.91 9.53 11.12
CA GLN A 119 -10.47 8.74 9.95
C GLN A 119 -11.49 8.80 8.83
N LEU A 120 -11.03 9.13 7.64
CA LEU A 120 -11.84 9.20 6.43
C LEU A 120 -11.17 8.43 5.28
N LYS A 121 -11.86 7.42 4.73
CA LYS A 121 -11.42 6.67 3.53
C LYS A 121 -12.57 6.66 2.53
N VAL A 122 -12.42 7.40 1.45
CA VAL A 122 -13.46 7.55 0.43
C VAL A 122 -12.87 7.55 -0.97
N THR A 123 -13.67 7.13 -1.94
CA THR A 123 -13.34 7.17 -3.37
C THR A 123 -14.28 8.18 -4.05
N SER A 124 -13.71 9.23 -4.63
CA SER A 124 -14.49 10.34 -5.19
C SER A 124 -13.83 10.89 -6.46
N PRO A 125 -13.75 10.10 -7.54
CA PRO A 125 -12.98 10.47 -8.73
C PRO A 125 -13.54 11.69 -9.46
N GLY A 126 -14.81 12.04 -9.27
CA GLY A 126 -15.47 13.19 -9.90
C GLY A 126 -15.58 14.43 -9.02
N CYS A 127 -15.04 14.41 -7.80
CA CYS A 127 -15.19 15.52 -6.86
C CYS A 127 -14.12 16.59 -7.04
N THR A 128 -14.49 17.82 -6.68
CA THR A 128 -13.60 18.99 -6.70
C THR A 128 -12.74 19.07 -5.44
N SER A 129 -11.54 19.63 -5.57
CA SER A 129 -10.64 19.86 -4.42
C SER A 129 -11.27 20.79 -3.38
N THR A 130 -12.09 21.74 -3.80
CA THR A 130 -12.76 22.70 -2.91
C THR A 130 -13.72 22.05 -1.91
N VAL A 131 -14.39 20.97 -2.31
CA VAL A 131 -15.30 20.24 -1.41
C VAL A 131 -14.51 19.47 -0.35
N ILE A 132 -13.41 18.81 -0.74
CA ILE A 132 -12.52 18.16 0.23
C ILE A 132 -11.94 19.18 1.22
N GLN A 133 -11.53 20.36 0.74
CA GLN A 133 -11.03 21.41 1.63
C GLN A 133 -12.06 21.83 2.70
N ARG A 134 -13.37 21.87 2.37
CA ARG A 134 -14.42 22.13 3.37
C ARG A 134 -14.48 21.03 4.43
N VAL A 135 -14.43 19.76 4.01
CA VAL A 135 -14.42 18.62 4.94
C VAL A 135 -13.22 18.68 5.88
N LEU A 136 -12.03 19.01 5.34
CA LEU A 136 -10.80 19.13 6.12
C LEU A 136 -10.87 20.25 7.15
N ARG A 137 -11.35 21.43 6.76
CA ARG A 137 -11.52 22.57 7.68
C ARG A 137 -12.52 22.29 8.79
N ALA A 138 -13.58 21.53 8.48
CA ALA A 138 -14.58 21.12 9.46
C ALA A 138 -14.06 20.05 10.43
N ASN A 139 -13.01 19.31 10.07
CA ASN A 139 -12.52 18.15 10.81
C ASN A 139 -11.00 18.23 11.08
N SER A 140 -10.56 19.27 11.79
CA SER A 140 -9.15 19.47 12.16
C SER A 140 -8.57 18.36 13.06
N SER A 141 -9.42 17.50 13.64
CA SER A 141 -9.04 16.33 14.44
C SER A 141 -8.72 15.09 13.60
N LEU A 142 -8.78 15.16 12.27
CA LEU A 142 -8.43 14.06 11.39
C LEU A 142 -6.98 13.62 11.59
N VAL A 143 -6.81 12.31 11.76
CA VAL A 143 -5.52 11.64 11.93
C VAL A 143 -5.14 10.84 10.68
N LEU A 144 -6.16 10.34 9.97
CA LEU A 144 -5.97 9.56 8.76
C LEU A 144 -6.93 10.03 7.67
N ILE A 145 -6.37 10.32 6.50
CA ILE A 145 -7.17 10.53 5.29
C ILE A 145 -6.62 9.70 4.13
N ARG A 146 -7.53 9.02 3.44
CA ARG A 146 -7.28 8.40 2.15
C ARG A 146 -8.42 8.77 1.22
N VAL A 147 -8.18 9.72 0.35
CA VAL A 147 -9.17 10.20 -0.62
C VAL A 147 -8.62 10.01 -2.03
N TYR A 148 -9.34 9.22 -2.83
CA TYR A 148 -9.09 9.14 -4.27
C TYR A 148 -9.95 10.19 -4.96
N ILE A 149 -9.33 11.25 -5.49
CA ILE A 149 -9.97 12.31 -6.27
C ILE A 149 -9.24 12.54 -7.59
N ALA A 150 -9.99 12.98 -8.61
CA ALA A 150 -9.40 13.26 -9.93
C ALA A 150 -8.36 14.39 -9.90
N HIS A 151 -8.63 15.42 -9.12
CA HIS A 151 -7.85 16.65 -9.12
C HIS A 151 -7.34 16.97 -7.71
N VAL A 152 -6.14 16.47 -7.40
CA VAL A 152 -5.34 16.97 -6.26
C VAL A 152 -4.53 18.15 -6.80
N ASP A 153 -4.83 19.34 -6.33
CA ASP A 153 -4.15 20.59 -6.69
C ASP A 153 -3.36 21.16 -5.50
N ASP A 154 -2.55 22.19 -5.77
CA ASP A 154 -1.76 22.87 -4.75
C ASP A 154 -2.64 23.46 -3.65
N ALA A 155 -3.84 23.97 -3.99
CA ALA A 155 -4.75 24.57 -3.02
C ALA A 155 -5.26 23.55 -1.98
N LEU A 156 -5.53 22.32 -2.41
CA LEU A 156 -5.91 21.24 -1.48
C LEU A 156 -4.72 20.85 -0.59
N VAL A 157 -3.53 20.70 -1.16
CA VAL A 157 -2.34 20.30 -0.42
C VAL A 157 -1.94 21.38 0.61
N CYS A 158 -1.99 22.65 0.24
CA CYS A 158 -1.82 23.77 1.18
C CYS A 158 -2.89 23.76 2.28
N CYS A 159 -4.14 23.45 1.94
CA CYS A 159 -5.20 23.33 2.95
C CYS A 159 -4.90 22.20 3.96
N ILE A 160 -4.37 21.06 3.49
CA ILE A 160 -3.96 19.97 4.38
C ILE A 160 -2.86 20.45 5.33
N GLY A 161 -1.79 21.05 4.82
CA GLY A 161 -0.69 21.57 5.64
C GLY A 161 -1.14 22.59 6.70
N ASN A 162 -2.09 23.46 6.33
CA ASN A 162 -2.55 24.52 7.23
C ASN A 162 -3.52 24.05 8.33
N TYR A 163 -4.33 23.02 8.07
CA TYR A 163 -5.44 22.65 8.96
C TYR A 163 -5.33 21.25 9.57
N CYS A 164 -4.43 20.41 9.08
CA CYS A 164 -4.43 18.98 9.41
C CYS A 164 -3.11 18.49 10.05
N GLY A 165 -2.53 19.27 10.96
CA GLY A 165 -1.25 18.96 11.63
C GLY A 165 -1.24 17.64 12.43
N ASN A 166 -2.40 17.06 12.71
CA ASN A 166 -2.54 15.78 13.41
C ASN A 166 -2.46 14.55 12.49
N PHE A 167 -2.26 14.72 11.18
CA PHE A 167 -2.21 13.57 10.27
C PHE A 167 -1.05 12.63 10.60
N LYS A 168 -1.41 11.36 10.77
CA LYS A 168 -0.46 10.24 10.86
C LYS A 168 -0.36 9.45 9.57
N SER A 169 -1.41 9.48 8.74
CA SER A 169 -1.40 8.80 7.45
C SER A 169 -2.11 9.66 6.40
N LEU A 170 -1.41 9.96 5.34
CA LEU A 170 -1.88 10.75 4.21
C LEU A 170 -1.62 10.01 2.91
N ALA A 171 -2.65 9.80 2.10
CA ALA A 171 -2.52 9.26 0.76
C ALA A 171 -3.10 10.25 -0.26
N LEU A 172 -2.26 10.74 -1.15
CA LEU A 172 -2.60 11.61 -2.28
C LEU A 172 -2.63 10.77 -3.55
N ILE A 173 -3.83 10.44 -4.01
CA ILE A 173 -4.04 9.62 -5.20
C ILE A 173 -4.62 10.53 -6.29
N ARG A 174 -3.83 10.78 -7.34
CA ARG A 174 -4.17 11.68 -8.44
C ARG A 174 -4.55 10.90 -9.70
N GLN A 175 -5.24 11.53 -10.62
CA GLN A 175 -5.35 11.01 -12.00
C GLN A 175 -4.20 11.53 -12.86
N ALA A 176 -3.80 10.76 -13.88
CA ALA A 176 -2.70 11.10 -14.76
C ALA A 176 -2.87 12.44 -15.52
N SER A 177 -4.10 12.94 -15.65
CA SER A 177 -4.45 14.19 -16.32
C SER A 177 -4.38 15.44 -15.44
N SER A 178 -4.13 15.30 -14.13
CA SER A 178 -4.11 16.45 -13.23
C SER A 178 -2.77 17.21 -13.30
N THR A 179 -2.79 18.52 -13.02
CA THR A 179 -1.58 19.35 -12.94
C THR A 179 -0.64 18.83 -11.85
N LEU A 180 0.67 18.88 -12.12
CA LEU A 180 1.69 18.47 -11.16
C LEU A 180 1.67 19.38 -9.94
N LEU A 181 1.94 18.82 -8.76
CA LEU A 181 2.11 19.61 -7.56
C LEU A 181 3.47 20.30 -7.56
N ASN A 182 3.50 21.54 -7.10
CA ASN A 182 4.72 22.30 -6.97
C ASN A 182 5.53 21.84 -5.72
N ASP A 183 6.84 21.85 -5.83
CA ASP A 183 7.73 21.52 -4.72
C ASP A 183 7.48 22.40 -3.50
N SER A 184 7.26 23.71 -3.68
CA SER A 184 6.94 24.63 -2.59
C SER A 184 5.68 24.21 -1.81
N THR A 185 4.68 23.67 -2.50
CA THR A 185 3.44 23.17 -1.90
C THR A 185 3.69 21.94 -1.05
N LEU A 186 4.52 21.02 -1.54
CA LEU A 186 4.90 19.82 -0.77
C LEU A 186 5.76 20.14 0.44
N LEU A 187 6.65 21.14 0.33
CA LEU A 187 7.43 21.65 1.47
C LEU A 187 6.51 22.17 2.59
N GLU A 188 5.52 23.00 2.24
CA GLU A 188 4.56 23.52 3.21
C GLU A 188 3.66 22.41 3.81
N LEU A 189 3.31 21.40 3.03
CA LEU A 189 2.59 20.22 3.53
C LEU A 189 3.37 19.52 4.66
N PHE A 190 4.65 19.21 4.43
CA PHE A 190 5.45 18.46 5.41
C PHE A 190 5.73 19.27 6.66
N LYS A 191 5.97 20.58 6.53
CA LYS A 191 6.05 21.49 7.68
C LYS A 191 4.77 21.50 8.49
N GLY A 192 3.60 21.47 7.82
CA GLY A 192 2.29 21.50 8.46
C GLY A 192 1.83 20.18 9.04
N CYS A 193 2.41 19.05 8.65
CA CYS A 193 2.02 17.71 9.08
C CYS A 193 3.18 16.91 9.72
N PRO A 194 3.80 17.39 10.81
CA PRO A 194 5.01 16.77 11.37
C PRO A 194 4.79 15.39 12.01
N LEU A 195 3.54 15.00 12.28
CA LEU A 195 3.21 13.71 12.90
C LEU A 195 2.98 12.58 11.88
N LEU A 196 3.33 12.79 10.59
CA LEU A 196 3.16 11.79 9.56
C LEU A 196 4.02 10.55 9.83
N GLN A 197 3.35 9.40 9.88
CA GLN A 197 3.92 8.06 10.00
C GLN A 197 3.83 7.28 8.69
N SER A 198 2.88 7.61 7.82
CA SER A 198 2.70 7.00 6.50
C SER A 198 2.36 8.07 5.47
N PHE A 199 3.16 8.16 4.42
CA PHE A 199 2.91 9.04 3.29
C PHE A 199 2.86 8.25 2.00
N GLU A 200 1.76 8.42 1.25
CA GLU A 200 1.56 7.77 -0.04
C GLU A 200 1.26 8.84 -1.10
N MET A 201 2.02 8.84 -2.19
CA MET A 201 1.78 9.70 -3.36
C MET A 201 1.79 8.88 -4.63
N TYR A 202 0.77 9.08 -5.46
CA TYR A 202 0.60 8.36 -6.71
C TYR A 202 0.47 9.33 -7.89
N GLN A 203 1.03 8.95 -9.04
CA GLN A 203 0.91 9.65 -10.33
C GLN A 203 1.47 11.08 -10.32
N GLN A 204 2.59 11.30 -9.65
CA GLN A 204 3.41 12.50 -9.75
C GLN A 204 4.55 12.24 -10.75
N SER A 205 5.02 13.25 -11.50
CA SER A 205 6.09 13.08 -12.51
C SER A 205 7.48 12.91 -11.91
N GLY A 206 7.64 13.27 -10.65
CA GLY A 206 8.89 13.20 -9.91
C GLY A 206 8.77 13.96 -8.59
N MET A 207 9.80 13.87 -7.78
CA MET A 207 9.94 14.59 -6.53
C MET A 207 11.41 15.00 -6.42
N SER A 208 11.68 16.30 -6.23
CA SER A 208 13.06 16.77 -6.07
C SER A 208 13.68 16.26 -4.78
N ASN A 209 15.01 16.19 -4.74
CA ASN A 209 15.73 15.82 -3.53
C ASN A 209 15.43 16.78 -2.38
N THR A 210 15.21 18.08 -2.68
CA THR A 210 14.82 19.09 -1.68
C THR A 210 13.50 18.72 -1.00
N VAL A 211 12.49 18.26 -1.76
CA VAL A 211 11.20 17.82 -1.22
C VAL A 211 11.33 16.54 -0.41
N LEU A 212 12.11 15.57 -0.90
CA LEU A 212 12.38 14.34 -0.16
C LEU A 212 13.11 14.63 1.17
N ARG A 213 14.11 15.52 1.13
CA ARG A 213 14.82 15.98 2.35
C ARG A 213 13.85 16.57 3.37
N ALA A 214 12.98 17.49 2.93
CA ALA A 214 11.99 18.11 3.78
C ALA A 214 11.02 17.11 4.40
N LEU A 215 10.60 16.08 3.63
CA LEU A 215 9.77 15.00 4.15
C LEU A 215 10.43 14.32 5.35
N PHE A 216 11.70 13.94 5.24
CA PHE A 216 12.43 13.29 6.33
C PHE A 216 12.73 14.25 7.47
N GLU A 217 13.07 15.51 7.17
CA GLU A 217 13.39 16.54 8.17
C GLU A 217 12.19 16.88 9.06
N TYR A 218 11.02 17.13 8.43
CA TYR A 218 9.83 17.55 9.18
C TYR A 218 8.98 16.38 9.71
N CYS A 219 9.01 15.21 9.05
CA CYS A 219 8.21 14.05 9.44
C CYS A 219 9.09 12.95 10.04
N SER A 220 9.71 13.25 11.20
CA SER A 220 10.70 12.36 11.86
C SER A 220 10.14 10.98 12.28
N ASP A 221 8.82 10.85 12.44
CA ASP A 221 8.14 9.60 12.81
C ASP A 221 7.73 8.76 11.59
N LEU A 222 8.21 9.09 10.36
CA LEU A 222 7.82 8.41 9.14
C LEU A 222 8.28 6.95 9.14
N THR A 223 7.32 6.03 9.07
CA THR A 223 7.55 4.56 9.08
C THR A 223 7.28 3.91 7.74
N GLU A 224 6.40 4.50 6.91
CA GLU A 224 6.04 4.00 5.58
C GLU A 224 6.05 5.13 4.56
N LEU A 225 6.78 4.91 3.45
CA LEU A 225 6.82 5.80 2.31
C LEU A 225 6.45 5.05 1.03
N VAL A 226 5.41 5.54 0.33
CA VAL A 226 4.94 4.97 -0.94
C VAL A 226 4.91 6.06 -1.99
N LEU A 227 5.73 5.93 -3.02
CA LEU A 227 5.83 6.86 -4.12
C LEU A 227 5.60 6.12 -5.46
N SER A 228 4.57 6.51 -6.20
CA SER A 228 4.36 6.06 -7.57
C SER A 228 4.55 7.27 -8.49
N LEU A 229 5.75 7.36 -9.04
CA LEU A 229 6.26 8.54 -9.74
C LEU A 229 6.59 8.14 -11.17
N ASP A 230 5.65 8.37 -12.09
CA ASP A 230 5.86 8.12 -13.50
C ASP A 230 6.47 9.37 -14.17
N LYS A 231 7.45 9.18 -15.06
CA LYS A 231 7.84 10.26 -15.95
C LYS A 231 6.63 10.58 -16.83
N GLY A 232 6.05 11.75 -16.64
CA GLY A 232 4.91 12.20 -17.45
C GLY A 232 5.23 12.09 -18.94
N ASN A 233 4.31 11.54 -19.72
CA ASN A 233 4.39 11.38 -21.19
C ASN A 233 4.42 12.72 -21.96
N GLY A 234 5.06 13.76 -21.45
CA GLY A 234 4.82 15.08 -22.01
C GLY A 234 5.99 16.05 -22.18
N SER A 235 7.21 15.71 -21.81
CA SER A 235 8.33 16.61 -22.17
C SER A 235 9.64 15.85 -22.32
N PRO A 236 10.26 15.87 -23.54
CA PRO A 236 11.64 15.43 -23.70
C PRO A 236 12.64 16.37 -23.00
N ASP A 237 12.17 17.48 -22.45
CA ASP A 237 12.97 18.57 -21.90
C ASP A 237 12.93 18.71 -20.38
N SER A 238 12.37 17.73 -19.64
CA SER A 238 12.72 17.61 -18.24
C SER A 238 14.15 17.06 -18.16
N THR A 239 15.14 17.89 -18.49
CA THR A 239 16.46 17.82 -17.89
C THR A 239 16.19 17.78 -16.40
N GLN A 240 16.11 16.56 -15.83
CA GLN A 240 16.39 16.41 -14.41
C GLN A 240 17.73 17.13 -14.24
N VAL A 241 17.67 18.34 -13.71
CA VAL A 241 18.83 18.89 -13.03
C VAL A 241 19.26 17.74 -12.14
N LEU A 242 20.47 17.21 -12.39
CA LEU A 242 21.06 16.23 -11.51
C LEU A 242 21.10 16.93 -10.14
N ASP A 243 20.04 16.73 -9.37
CA ASP A 243 19.93 17.25 -8.02
C ASP A 243 20.91 16.40 -7.21
N LEU A 244 22.17 16.83 -7.20
CA LEU A 244 23.27 16.18 -6.49
C LEU A 244 23.27 16.52 -4.99
N GLU A 245 22.33 17.36 -4.56
CA GLU A 245 22.18 17.65 -3.16
C GLU A 245 21.77 16.38 -2.40
N PRO A 246 22.42 16.03 -1.32
CA PRO A 246 22.07 14.85 -0.53
C PRO A 246 20.63 14.97 0.00
N VAL A 247 19.87 13.89 -0.10
CA VAL A 247 18.50 13.81 0.47
C VAL A 247 18.59 13.72 1.98
N LEU A 248 19.54 12.93 2.48
CA LEU A 248 19.74 12.69 3.90
C LEU A 248 21.21 12.93 4.27
N ASP A 249 21.42 13.50 5.43
CA ASP A 249 22.73 13.75 6.02
C ASP A 249 22.86 13.12 7.42
N SER A 250 21.80 12.53 7.92
CA SER A 250 21.71 11.95 9.25
C SER A 250 20.86 10.68 9.26
N HIS A 251 20.91 9.94 10.35
CA HIS A 251 20.27 8.65 10.50
C HIS A 251 18.76 8.78 10.74
N TYR A 252 17.96 8.06 9.93
CA TYR A 252 16.48 7.99 10.04
C TYR A 252 16.04 6.56 10.37
N PRO A 253 16.03 6.18 11.65
CA PRO A 253 15.76 4.80 12.07
C PRO A 253 14.27 4.40 12.01
N THR A 254 13.36 5.34 11.78
CA THR A 254 11.91 5.10 11.85
C THR A 254 11.35 4.44 10.60
N LEU A 255 11.96 4.69 9.41
CA LEU A 255 11.47 4.13 8.16
C LEU A 255 11.65 2.60 8.13
N THR A 256 10.54 1.88 8.00
CA THR A 256 10.51 0.40 7.96
C THR A 256 9.98 -0.14 6.65
N LYS A 257 9.23 0.66 5.88
CA LYS A 257 8.64 0.26 4.60
C LYS A 257 8.85 1.32 3.55
N LEU A 258 9.39 0.89 2.41
CA LEU A 258 9.61 1.74 1.24
C LEU A 258 9.02 1.08 0.00
N LYS A 259 8.14 1.81 -0.71
CA LYS A 259 7.57 1.36 -1.98
C LYS A 259 7.74 2.47 -3.02
N ILE A 260 8.46 2.17 -4.07
CA ILE A 260 8.70 3.11 -5.16
C ILE A 260 8.31 2.45 -6.49
N THR A 261 7.55 3.18 -7.29
CA THR A 261 7.19 2.77 -8.64
C THR A 261 7.56 3.90 -9.62
N GLY A 262 8.24 3.53 -10.71
CA GLY A 262 8.65 4.48 -11.74
C GLY A 262 10.04 5.06 -11.52
N GLU A 263 10.39 6.02 -12.36
CA GLU A 263 11.73 6.61 -12.44
C GLU A 263 11.82 8.01 -11.80
N GLY A 264 10.79 8.43 -11.07
CA GLY A 264 10.68 9.77 -10.51
C GLY A 264 11.48 10.04 -9.23
N VAL A 265 12.18 9.02 -8.68
CA VAL A 265 13.17 9.17 -7.60
C VAL A 265 14.53 8.85 -8.21
N SER A 266 15.53 9.70 -8.00
CA SER A 266 16.88 9.49 -8.54
C SER A 266 17.59 8.31 -7.87
N ASP A 267 18.56 7.70 -8.55
CA ASP A 267 19.42 6.66 -7.98
C ASP A 267 20.19 7.22 -6.77
N HIS A 268 20.68 8.46 -6.86
CA HIS A 268 21.37 9.13 -5.76
C HIS A 268 20.48 9.29 -4.51
N ALA A 269 19.22 9.67 -4.69
CA ALA A 269 18.27 9.75 -3.56
C ALA A 269 18.05 8.40 -2.88
N LEU A 270 17.97 7.31 -3.68
CA LEU A 270 17.83 5.96 -3.14
C LEU A 270 19.09 5.49 -2.43
N HIS A 271 20.26 5.83 -2.96
CA HIS A 271 21.55 5.59 -2.30
C HIS A 271 21.57 6.21 -0.90
N ASP A 272 21.16 7.47 -0.76
CA ASP A 272 21.08 8.13 0.54
C ASP A 272 20.05 7.48 1.46
N ILE A 273 18.84 7.20 0.96
CA ILE A 273 17.82 6.52 1.75
C ILE A 273 18.35 5.19 2.31
N PHE A 274 19.02 4.38 1.48
CA PHE A 274 19.57 3.09 1.93
C PHE A 274 20.80 3.24 2.84
N THR A 275 21.52 4.35 2.74
CA THR A 275 22.64 4.64 3.65
C THR A 275 22.16 5.02 5.03
N TYR A 276 21.12 5.82 5.13
CA TYR A 276 20.69 6.41 6.39
C TYR A 276 19.44 5.76 7.03
N CYS A 277 18.61 5.04 6.25
CA CYS A 277 17.41 4.35 6.75
C CYS A 277 17.67 2.85 6.99
N THR A 278 18.52 2.50 7.93
CA THR A 278 19.01 1.12 8.14
C THR A 278 18.01 0.15 8.76
N ASN A 279 16.83 0.63 9.21
CA ASN A 279 15.80 -0.22 9.82
C ASN A 279 14.73 -0.70 8.84
N ILE A 280 14.92 -0.49 7.54
CA ILE A 280 13.95 -0.93 6.53
C ILE A 280 13.79 -2.45 6.57
N ARG A 281 12.53 -2.91 6.59
CA ARG A 281 12.13 -4.32 6.62
C ARG A 281 11.41 -4.77 5.36
N GLU A 282 10.72 -3.86 4.68
CA GLU A 282 9.99 -4.13 3.45
C GLU A 282 10.36 -3.10 2.38
N ILE A 283 10.81 -3.60 1.22
CA ILE A 283 11.10 -2.77 0.05
C ILE A 283 10.35 -3.34 -1.16
N LYS A 284 9.68 -2.44 -1.90
CA LYS A 284 9.10 -2.73 -3.22
C LYS A 284 9.56 -1.68 -4.22
N LEU A 285 10.31 -2.12 -5.21
CA LEU A 285 10.81 -1.27 -6.28
C LEU A 285 10.25 -1.78 -7.61
N ARG A 286 9.50 -0.94 -8.32
CA ARG A 286 8.82 -1.31 -9.55
C ARG A 286 9.14 -0.33 -10.68
N ASN A 287 9.59 -0.86 -11.81
CA ASN A 287 9.98 -0.06 -12.99
C ASN A 287 11.03 1.02 -12.68
N CYS A 288 11.87 0.79 -11.68
CA CYS A 288 12.93 1.71 -11.27
C CYS A 288 14.19 1.42 -12.11
N LYS A 289 14.22 1.89 -13.38
CA LYS A 289 15.30 1.62 -14.31
C LYS A 289 16.60 2.37 -13.97
N GLN A 290 16.52 3.42 -13.17
CA GLN A 290 17.66 4.23 -12.74
C GLN A 290 18.54 3.52 -11.70
N ILE A 291 18.01 2.52 -10.98
CA ILE A 291 18.73 1.82 -9.91
C ILE A 291 19.79 0.91 -10.52
N ILE A 292 21.03 1.05 -10.05
CA ILE A 292 22.21 0.29 -10.49
C ILE A 292 22.73 -0.64 -9.38
N ASP A 293 23.71 -1.47 -9.71
CA ASP A 293 24.31 -2.44 -8.79
C ASP A 293 24.91 -1.83 -7.54
N GLU A 294 25.48 -0.62 -7.65
CA GLU A 294 26.08 0.11 -6.51
C GLU A 294 25.01 0.40 -5.45
N THR A 295 23.88 0.98 -5.85
CA THR A 295 22.76 1.30 -4.95
C THR A 295 22.17 0.05 -4.29
N ILE A 296 22.05 -1.06 -5.03
CA ILE A 296 21.63 -2.35 -4.47
C ILE A 296 22.65 -2.91 -3.48
N THR A 297 23.94 -2.72 -3.74
CA THR A 297 24.98 -3.14 -2.81
C THR A 297 24.92 -2.39 -1.48
N ILE A 298 24.68 -1.07 -1.55
CA ILE A 298 24.50 -0.24 -0.36
C ILE A 298 23.25 -0.62 0.42
N LEU A 299 22.14 -0.84 -0.28
CA LEU A 299 20.93 -1.40 0.32
C LEU A 299 21.25 -2.67 1.10
N ALA A 300 21.95 -3.61 0.47
CA ALA A 300 22.23 -4.93 1.04
C ALA A 300 23.16 -4.85 2.27
N GLN A 301 24.14 -3.96 2.23
CA GLN A 301 25.10 -3.78 3.33
C GLN A 301 24.50 -3.05 4.54
N ASN A 302 23.65 -2.05 4.31
CA ASN A 302 23.15 -1.19 5.39
C ASN A 302 21.80 -1.65 5.95
N CYS A 303 20.91 -2.21 5.12
CA CYS A 303 19.58 -2.64 5.55
C CYS A 303 19.55 -4.10 5.99
N CYS A 304 20.41 -4.48 6.95
CA CYS A 304 20.55 -5.87 7.43
C CYS A 304 19.29 -6.45 8.11
N LYS A 305 18.24 -5.65 8.35
CA LYS A 305 16.93 -6.10 8.86
C LYS A 305 15.91 -6.34 7.75
N LEU A 306 16.32 -6.27 6.49
CA LEU A 306 15.43 -6.45 5.34
C LEU A 306 14.85 -7.87 5.33
N ALA A 307 13.53 -7.97 5.47
CA ALA A 307 12.78 -9.22 5.51
C ALA A 307 12.02 -9.51 4.21
N SER A 308 11.56 -8.46 3.52
CA SER A 308 10.78 -8.58 2.29
C SER A 308 11.30 -7.65 1.21
N LEU A 309 11.61 -8.23 0.04
CA LEU A 309 12.06 -7.47 -1.13
C LEU A 309 11.25 -7.90 -2.37
N ASP A 310 10.64 -6.93 -3.04
CA ASP A 310 9.94 -7.10 -4.33
C ASP A 310 10.61 -6.19 -5.37
N LEU A 311 11.28 -6.79 -6.35
CA LEU A 311 11.87 -6.12 -7.50
C LEU A 311 11.10 -6.48 -8.76
N TYR A 312 10.49 -5.46 -9.39
CA TYR A 312 9.71 -5.62 -10.60
C TYR A 312 10.27 -4.75 -11.73
N HIS A 313 10.80 -5.37 -12.79
CA HIS A 313 11.36 -4.71 -13.96
C HIS A 313 12.43 -3.62 -13.66
N CYS A 314 13.27 -3.82 -12.66
CA CYS A 314 14.44 -3.00 -12.35
C CYS A 314 15.66 -3.51 -13.14
N LYS A 315 15.62 -3.36 -14.48
CA LYS A 315 16.50 -4.05 -15.43
C LYS A 315 17.96 -3.58 -15.43
N SER A 316 18.29 -2.46 -14.78
CA SER A 316 19.67 -1.98 -14.68
C SER A 316 20.47 -2.69 -13.57
N ILE A 317 19.78 -3.49 -12.74
CA ILE A 317 20.44 -4.35 -11.76
C ILE A 317 20.91 -5.61 -12.48
N SER A 318 22.24 -5.84 -12.48
CA SER A 318 22.85 -7.01 -13.11
C SER A 318 22.83 -8.24 -12.20
N ILE A 319 23.30 -9.37 -12.73
CA ILE A 319 23.53 -10.60 -11.96
C ILE A 319 24.50 -10.34 -10.79
N LEU A 320 25.49 -9.46 -10.96
CA LEU A 320 26.43 -9.12 -9.89
C LEU A 320 25.76 -8.38 -8.74
N GLY A 321 24.91 -7.40 -9.03
CA GLY A 321 24.08 -6.73 -8.03
C GLY A 321 23.18 -7.70 -7.29
N MET A 322 22.58 -8.66 -7.99
CA MET A 322 21.75 -9.70 -7.36
C MET A 322 22.57 -10.63 -6.45
N ILE A 323 23.80 -10.98 -6.83
CA ILE A 323 24.71 -11.77 -5.97
C ILE A 323 25.06 -11.00 -4.70
N GLN A 324 25.38 -9.70 -4.81
CA GLN A 324 25.66 -8.86 -3.65
C GLN A 324 24.43 -8.79 -2.72
N LEU A 325 23.25 -8.58 -3.27
CA LEU A 325 22.00 -8.56 -2.53
C LEU A 325 21.80 -9.82 -1.68
N VAL A 326 21.84 -11.01 -2.29
CA VAL A 326 21.61 -12.28 -1.57
C VAL A 326 22.78 -12.64 -0.63
N THR A 327 23.96 -12.08 -0.84
CA THR A 327 25.12 -12.29 0.03
C THR A 327 24.99 -11.56 1.36
N TYR A 328 24.50 -10.34 1.35
CA TYR A 328 24.41 -9.49 2.55
C TYR A 328 23.04 -9.52 3.23
N CYS A 329 21.95 -9.66 2.47
CA CYS A 329 20.58 -9.70 3.04
C CYS A 329 20.21 -11.10 3.54
N THR A 330 20.90 -11.62 4.54
CA THR A 330 20.69 -12.98 5.07
C THR A 330 19.40 -13.16 5.88
N THR A 331 18.70 -12.08 6.20
CA THR A 331 17.42 -12.07 6.95
C THR A 331 16.19 -12.11 6.05
N LEU A 332 16.35 -12.20 4.73
CA LEU A 332 15.24 -12.23 3.79
C LEU A 332 14.33 -13.43 4.03
N THR A 333 13.04 -13.15 4.27
CA THR A 333 11.97 -14.14 4.39
C THR A 333 11.13 -14.23 3.12
N SER A 334 11.05 -13.14 2.36
CA SER A 334 10.28 -13.05 1.12
C SER A 334 11.08 -12.32 0.05
N LEU A 335 11.29 -12.99 -1.09
CA LEU A 335 11.96 -12.41 -2.25
C LEU A 335 11.11 -12.62 -3.50
N THR A 336 10.73 -11.51 -4.15
CA THR A 336 10.01 -11.52 -5.43
C THR A 336 10.85 -10.82 -6.49
N LEU A 337 11.13 -11.51 -7.59
CA LEU A 337 11.93 -11.04 -8.71
C LEU A 337 11.11 -11.20 -10.00
N THR A 338 10.69 -10.09 -10.59
CA THR A 338 9.89 -10.10 -11.82
C THR A 338 10.58 -9.30 -12.91
N GLY A 339 10.85 -9.97 -14.05
CA GLY A 339 11.53 -9.33 -15.18
C GLY A 339 12.95 -8.85 -14.85
N MET A 340 13.62 -9.59 -13.95
CA MET A 340 14.98 -9.36 -13.47
C MET A 340 15.95 -10.37 -14.09
N HIS A 341 17.24 -10.02 -14.13
CA HIS A 341 18.29 -10.94 -14.56
C HIS A 341 18.64 -11.91 -13.43
N VAL A 342 18.04 -13.11 -13.45
CA VAL A 342 18.27 -14.17 -12.46
C VAL A 342 18.88 -15.38 -13.15
N SER A 343 19.96 -15.91 -12.59
CA SER A 343 20.64 -17.13 -13.07
C SER A 343 20.80 -18.12 -11.93
N ASP A 344 21.20 -19.35 -12.27
CA ASP A 344 21.48 -20.40 -11.30
C ASP A 344 22.47 -19.98 -10.22
N ILE A 345 23.47 -19.14 -10.57
CA ILE A 345 24.46 -18.63 -9.61
C ILE A 345 23.79 -17.83 -8.49
N VAL A 346 22.81 -16.99 -8.82
CA VAL A 346 22.05 -16.22 -7.83
C VAL A 346 21.26 -17.17 -6.91
N LEU A 347 20.62 -18.21 -7.47
CA LEU A 347 19.85 -19.19 -6.70
C LEU A 347 20.74 -20.04 -5.78
N VAL A 348 21.88 -20.48 -6.28
CA VAL A 348 22.88 -21.20 -5.47
C VAL A 348 23.38 -20.33 -4.33
N GLN A 349 23.73 -19.07 -4.59
CA GLN A 349 24.17 -18.14 -3.56
C GLN A 349 23.07 -17.86 -2.53
N LEU A 350 21.83 -17.65 -2.97
CA LEU A 350 20.67 -17.49 -2.09
C LEU A 350 20.48 -18.72 -1.19
N SER A 351 20.58 -19.93 -1.77
CA SER A 351 20.41 -21.19 -1.03
C SER A 351 21.48 -21.39 0.05
N HIS A 352 22.67 -20.81 -0.13
CA HIS A 352 23.75 -20.82 0.88
C HIS A 352 23.57 -19.76 1.97
N LYS A 353 23.13 -18.55 1.60
CA LYS A 353 23.11 -17.41 2.50
C LYS A 353 21.78 -17.24 3.25
N CYS A 354 20.68 -17.62 2.60
CA CYS A 354 19.31 -17.47 3.14
C CYS A 354 18.65 -18.83 3.43
N SER A 355 19.43 -19.89 3.63
CA SER A 355 18.95 -21.27 3.77
C SER A 355 17.91 -21.48 4.87
N THR A 356 18.00 -20.73 5.97
CA THR A 356 17.08 -20.83 7.12
C THR A 356 16.05 -19.71 7.17
N SER A 357 16.27 -18.60 6.43
CA SER A 357 15.42 -17.41 6.54
C SER A 357 14.35 -17.35 5.46
N ILE A 358 14.65 -17.80 4.22
CA ILE A 358 13.73 -17.64 3.08
C ILE A 358 12.51 -18.55 3.21
N VAL A 359 11.31 -17.96 3.15
CA VAL A 359 10.01 -18.64 3.27
C VAL A 359 9.25 -18.57 1.94
N HIS A 360 9.32 -17.42 1.27
CA HIS A 360 8.63 -17.17 0.01
C HIS A 360 9.63 -16.74 -1.06
N LEU A 361 9.72 -17.50 -2.15
CA LEU A 361 10.55 -17.15 -3.31
C LEU A 361 9.70 -17.16 -4.57
N HIS A 362 9.56 -15.99 -5.20
CA HIS A 362 8.81 -15.81 -6.44
C HIS A 362 9.71 -15.24 -7.53
N ILE A 363 9.86 -15.97 -8.63
CA ILE A 363 10.67 -15.58 -9.77
C ILE A 363 9.82 -15.65 -11.03
N TYR A 364 9.69 -14.50 -11.70
CA TYR A 364 8.97 -14.36 -12.97
C TYR A 364 9.95 -13.77 -13.99
N GLN A 365 10.53 -14.64 -14.82
CA GLN A 365 11.56 -14.22 -15.77
C GLN A 365 11.02 -13.83 -17.14
N ALA A 366 11.84 -13.09 -17.89
CA ALA A 366 11.67 -12.95 -19.32
C ALA A 366 12.06 -14.27 -20.03
N PRO A 367 11.49 -14.56 -21.23
CA PRO A 367 11.71 -15.84 -21.95
C PRO A 367 13.16 -16.12 -22.30
N ASP A 368 14.00 -15.10 -22.36
CA ASP A 368 15.39 -15.17 -22.86
C ASP A 368 16.41 -15.56 -21.78
N GLU A 369 16.00 -15.66 -20.53
CA GLU A 369 16.87 -16.01 -19.41
C GLU A 369 16.65 -17.45 -18.94
N ILE A 370 17.75 -18.13 -18.58
CA ILE A 370 17.71 -19.56 -18.30
C ILE A 370 18.02 -19.81 -16.83
N ILE A 371 16.99 -20.27 -16.08
CA ILE A 371 17.17 -21.01 -14.85
C ILE A 371 17.13 -22.49 -15.20
N THR A 372 18.09 -23.25 -14.71
CA THR A 372 18.14 -24.72 -14.92
C THR A 372 17.59 -25.47 -13.70
N GLU A 373 17.46 -26.78 -13.86
CA GLU A 373 17.10 -27.68 -12.76
C GLU A 373 18.05 -27.54 -11.57
N ALA A 374 19.36 -27.36 -11.83
CA ALA A 374 20.39 -27.27 -10.78
C ALA A 374 20.16 -26.04 -9.87
N GLY A 375 19.78 -24.87 -10.44
CA GLY A 375 19.44 -23.69 -9.67
C GLY A 375 18.23 -23.91 -8.78
N VAL A 376 17.15 -24.48 -9.33
CA VAL A 376 15.91 -24.77 -8.57
C VAL A 376 16.18 -25.77 -7.45
N LEU A 377 16.88 -26.88 -7.75
CA LEU A 377 17.22 -27.91 -6.76
C LEU A 377 18.07 -27.34 -5.62
N SER A 378 19.04 -26.49 -5.92
CA SER A 378 19.87 -25.86 -4.87
C SER A 378 19.05 -25.15 -3.81
N VAL A 379 17.95 -24.50 -4.22
CA VAL A 379 17.04 -23.80 -3.31
C VAL A 379 16.16 -24.78 -2.54
N VAL A 380 15.56 -25.74 -3.25
CA VAL A 380 14.64 -26.73 -2.64
C VAL A 380 15.33 -27.60 -1.60
N GLU A 381 16.55 -28.03 -1.87
CA GLU A 381 17.31 -28.91 -0.98
C GLU A 381 17.89 -28.22 0.24
N ARG A 382 18.26 -26.94 0.11
CA ARG A 382 18.99 -26.22 1.16
C ARG A 382 18.13 -25.27 1.97
N CYS A 383 17.06 -24.71 1.37
CA CYS A 383 16.21 -23.74 2.07
C CYS A 383 15.15 -24.41 2.93
N THR A 384 15.52 -24.77 4.16
CA THR A 384 14.67 -25.55 5.09
C THR A 384 13.41 -24.80 5.55
N GLY A 385 13.38 -23.46 5.49
CA GLY A 385 12.23 -22.62 5.82
C GLY A 385 11.26 -22.38 4.66
N LEU A 386 11.59 -22.86 3.45
CA LEU A 386 10.85 -22.52 2.24
C LEU A 386 9.44 -23.13 2.25
N SER A 387 8.41 -22.31 2.12
CA SER A 387 6.99 -22.72 2.09
C SER A 387 6.35 -22.48 0.72
N PHE A 388 6.86 -21.51 -0.04
CA PHE A 388 6.35 -21.18 -1.37
C PHE A 388 7.50 -20.94 -2.33
N LEU A 389 7.48 -21.67 -3.45
CA LEU A 389 8.38 -21.47 -4.57
C LEU A 389 7.57 -21.30 -5.85
N THR A 390 7.70 -20.14 -6.48
CA THR A 390 7.14 -19.90 -7.81
C THR A 390 8.28 -19.57 -8.76
N VAL A 391 8.39 -20.30 -9.85
CA VAL A 391 9.31 -19.99 -10.94
C VAL A 391 8.56 -20.08 -12.26
N ARG A 392 8.39 -18.94 -12.93
CA ARG A 392 7.69 -18.85 -14.21
C ARG A 392 8.53 -18.13 -15.25
N GLY A 393 8.45 -18.63 -16.50
CA GLY A 393 9.27 -18.13 -17.62
C GLY A 393 10.72 -18.64 -17.54
N GLY A 394 11.41 -18.68 -18.66
CA GLY A 394 12.86 -18.95 -18.74
C GLY A 394 13.35 -20.32 -18.29
N ILE A 395 12.50 -21.22 -17.81
CA ILE A 395 12.91 -22.57 -17.40
C ILE A 395 12.89 -23.53 -18.59
N LYS A 396 14.05 -23.94 -19.05
CA LYS A 396 14.19 -25.03 -20.03
C LYS A 396 14.20 -26.40 -19.34
N LEU A 397 13.06 -26.80 -18.81
CA LEU A 397 12.89 -28.16 -18.27
C LEU A 397 11.89 -28.95 -19.14
N PRO A 398 12.20 -30.23 -19.48
CA PRO A 398 11.21 -31.13 -20.05
C PRO A 398 10.00 -31.28 -19.12
N LEU A 399 8.79 -31.44 -19.68
CA LEU A 399 7.56 -31.57 -18.90
C LEU A 399 7.63 -32.72 -17.87
N THR A 400 8.29 -33.81 -18.22
CA THR A 400 8.54 -34.98 -17.34
C THR A 400 9.34 -34.56 -16.10
N ARG A 401 10.38 -33.74 -16.26
CA ARG A 401 11.22 -33.27 -15.16
C ARG A 401 10.52 -32.23 -14.29
N LYS A 402 9.68 -31.37 -14.88
CA LYS A 402 8.80 -30.46 -14.09
C LYS A 402 7.89 -31.28 -13.17
N LEU A 403 7.29 -32.36 -13.66
CA LEU A 403 6.45 -33.27 -12.88
C LEU A 403 7.24 -34.02 -11.80
N ASP A 404 8.49 -34.42 -12.08
CA ASP A 404 9.34 -35.06 -11.10
C ASP A 404 9.76 -34.11 -9.98
N LEU A 405 10.11 -32.86 -10.30
CA LEU A 405 10.38 -31.83 -9.31
C LEU A 405 9.15 -31.50 -8.44
N ILE A 406 7.95 -31.46 -9.05
CA ILE A 406 6.70 -31.32 -8.30
C ILE A 406 6.47 -32.54 -7.40
N LYS A 407 6.75 -33.77 -7.85
CA LYS A 407 6.64 -34.99 -7.05
C LYS A 407 7.70 -35.05 -5.95
N GLN A 408 8.94 -34.66 -6.24
CA GLN A 408 9.99 -34.51 -5.22
C GLN A 408 9.62 -33.40 -4.21
N GLY A 409 9.01 -32.33 -4.67
CA GLY A 409 8.46 -31.28 -3.80
C GLY A 409 7.28 -31.75 -2.95
N GLN A 410 6.53 -32.78 -3.40
CA GLN A 410 5.54 -33.47 -2.55
C GLN A 410 6.20 -34.32 -1.45
N MET A 411 7.47 -34.73 -1.61
CA MET A 411 8.26 -35.26 -0.49
C MET A 411 8.63 -34.20 0.54
N TYR A 412 8.68 -32.91 0.13
CA TYR A 412 8.74 -31.74 1.01
C TYR A 412 7.32 -31.22 1.21
N GLN A 413 6.48 -31.90 1.97
CA GLN A 413 5.02 -31.70 2.15
C GLN A 413 4.61 -30.27 2.52
N HIS A 414 5.56 -29.39 2.79
CA HIS A 414 5.36 -28.01 3.20
C HIS A 414 5.57 -26.98 2.08
N ILE A 415 6.10 -27.35 0.91
CA ILE A 415 6.40 -26.39 -0.16
C ILE A 415 5.29 -26.40 -1.22
N LYS A 416 4.70 -25.25 -1.48
CA LYS A 416 3.80 -25.05 -2.62
C LYS A 416 4.62 -24.65 -3.84
N PHE A 417 4.62 -25.52 -4.85
CA PHE A 417 5.31 -25.29 -6.11
C PHE A 417 4.37 -24.73 -7.17
N ASP A 418 4.84 -23.72 -7.88
CA ASP A 418 4.24 -23.23 -9.12
C ASP A 418 5.36 -23.02 -10.15
N ILE A 419 5.57 -24.03 -10.98
CA ILE A 419 6.53 -24.01 -12.09
C ILE A 419 5.72 -23.90 -13.37
N GLY A 420 5.38 -22.68 -13.75
CA GLY A 420 4.65 -22.38 -14.97
C GLY A 420 5.53 -22.46 -16.23
N SER A 421 4.86 -22.61 -17.37
CA SER A 421 5.49 -22.49 -18.71
C SER A 421 5.85 -21.05 -19.03
#